data_7ce3a99cc0ccb4038687e91fc8779be5
#
_entry.id   7ce3a99cc0ccb4038687e91fc8779be5
#
_cell.length_a   1.000
_cell.length_b   1.000
_cell.length_c   1.000
_cell.angle_alpha   90.00
_cell.angle_beta   90.00
_cell.angle_gamma   90.00
#
_symmetry.space_group_name_H-M   'P 1'
#
loop_
_entity.id
_entity.type
_entity.pdbx_description
1 polymer ?
#
loop_
_entity_poly.entity_id
_entity_poly.type
_entity_poly.pdbx_seq_one_letter_code
_entity_poly.pdbx_strand_id
1 'polypeptide(L)' 'ATYSQHCYGKAADIQVQGISVENVYAYADKLLGNAGGCGIYPPGLGRANGWVHVDVRKEKSRWKG' A
#
# COMPACT_ATOMS: atom_id res chain seq x y z
N ALA A 1 -4.00 -2.86 -12.52
CA ALA A 1 -3.54 -2.14 -11.35
C ALA A 1 -3.43 -0.66 -11.65
N THR A 2 -3.72 0.12 -10.66
CA THR A 2 -3.66 1.56 -10.81
C THR A 2 -2.81 2.13 -9.72
N TYR A 3 -1.95 3.03 -10.09
CA TYR A 3 -1.19 3.76 -9.11
C TYR A 3 -0.98 5.18 -9.61
N SER A 4 -0.62 6.05 -8.69
CA SER A 4 -0.46 7.45 -9.00
C SER A 4 0.99 7.79 -9.23
N GLN A 5 1.24 8.51 -10.30
CA GLN A 5 2.59 8.97 -10.63
C GLN A 5 2.90 10.34 -10.05
N HIS A 6 1.89 11.03 -9.57
CA HIS A 6 2.09 12.43 -9.16
C HIS A 6 2.98 12.57 -7.94
N CYS A 7 3.25 11.48 -7.25
CA CYS A 7 4.17 11.51 -6.12
C CYS A 7 5.61 11.30 -6.55
N TYR A 8 5.88 11.35 -7.81
CA TYR A 8 7.24 11.22 -8.36
C TYR A 8 7.89 9.90 -7.94
N GLY A 9 7.08 8.85 -7.83
CA GLY A 9 7.59 7.55 -7.48
C GLY A 9 7.92 7.37 -6.00
N LYS A 10 7.61 8.35 -5.17
CA LYS A 10 7.94 8.26 -3.74
C LYS A 10 6.83 7.65 -2.90
N ALA A 11 5.61 7.76 -3.34
CA ALA A 11 4.47 7.20 -2.61
C ALA A 11 3.34 6.92 -3.57
N ALA A 12 2.54 5.92 -3.26
CA ALA A 12 1.38 5.58 -4.06
C ALA A 12 0.37 4.81 -3.22
N ASP A 13 -0.90 4.96 -3.56
CA ASP A 13 -1.97 4.13 -3.02
C ASP A 13 -2.33 3.11 -4.10
N ILE A 14 -2.38 1.85 -3.73
CA ILE A 14 -2.50 0.77 -4.68
C ILE A 14 -3.76 -0.04 -4.42
N GLN A 15 -4.50 -0.31 -5.48
CA GLN A 15 -5.60 -1.26 -5.48
C GLN A 15 -5.39 -2.21 -6.64
N VAL A 16 -5.60 -3.49 -6.42
CA VAL A 16 -5.53 -4.48 -7.49
C VAL A 16 -6.86 -5.21 -7.53
N GLN A 17 -7.54 -5.08 -8.66
CA GLN A 17 -8.82 -5.71 -8.83
C GLN A 17 -8.69 -7.22 -8.76
N GLY A 18 -9.57 -7.84 -7.98
CA GLY A 18 -9.54 -9.29 -7.82
C GLY A 18 -8.56 -9.80 -6.78
N ILE A 19 -7.79 -8.91 -6.16
CA ILE A 19 -6.82 -9.28 -5.13
C ILE A 19 -7.20 -8.54 -3.86
N SER A 20 -7.25 -9.24 -2.73
CA SER A 20 -7.57 -8.60 -1.46
C SER A 20 -6.45 -7.66 -1.04
N VAL A 21 -6.80 -6.64 -0.25
CA VAL A 21 -5.78 -5.70 0.22
C VAL A 21 -4.75 -6.39 1.10
N GLU A 22 -5.16 -7.41 1.83
CA GLU A 22 -4.21 -8.19 2.63
C GLU A 22 -3.13 -8.82 1.77
N ASN A 23 -3.52 -9.37 0.62
CA ASN A 23 -2.54 -9.95 -0.29
C ASN A 23 -1.67 -8.89 -0.93
N VAL A 24 -2.25 -7.76 -1.31
CA VAL A 24 -1.47 -6.65 -1.86
C VAL A 24 -0.48 -6.14 -0.82
N TYR A 25 -0.93 -6.00 0.41
CA TYR A 25 -0.08 -5.54 1.50
C TYR A 25 1.10 -6.50 1.74
N ALA A 26 0.82 -7.80 1.78
CA ALA A 26 1.86 -8.80 2.01
C ALA A 26 2.91 -8.75 0.89
N TYR A 27 2.47 -8.61 -0.33
CA TYR A 27 3.37 -8.51 -1.47
C TYR A 27 4.22 -7.24 -1.40
N ALA A 28 3.59 -6.12 -1.10
CA ALA A 28 4.31 -4.85 -0.98
C ALA A 28 5.33 -4.90 0.17
N ASP A 29 4.94 -5.47 1.29
CA ASP A 29 5.83 -5.62 2.43
C ASP A 29 7.06 -6.44 2.05
N LYS A 30 6.85 -7.51 1.30
CA LYS A 30 7.94 -8.35 0.84
C LYS A 30 8.88 -7.58 -0.08
N LEU A 31 8.32 -6.78 -0.98
CA LEU A 31 9.13 -5.99 -1.91
C LEU A 31 9.93 -4.91 -1.21
N LEU A 32 9.34 -4.28 -0.22
CA LEU A 32 10.02 -3.20 0.51
C LEU A 32 11.07 -3.72 1.48
N GLY A 33 10.85 -4.90 2.01
CA GLY A 33 11.81 -5.51 2.92
C GLY A 33 11.93 -4.74 4.23
N ASN A 34 13.14 -4.33 4.56
CA ASN A 34 13.43 -3.65 5.82
C ASN A 34 13.38 -2.13 5.72
N ALA A 35 12.84 -1.62 4.63
CA ALA A 35 12.76 -0.18 4.43
C ALA A 35 11.41 0.16 3.85
N GLY A 36 11.15 1.44 3.70
CA GLY A 36 9.93 1.90 3.07
C GLY A 36 8.72 1.86 3.99
N GLY A 37 7.70 2.60 3.63
CA GLY A 37 6.44 2.65 4.35
C GLY A 37 5.38 1.83 3.64
N CYS A 38 4.57 1.10 4.39
CA CYS A 38 3.49 0.33 3.83
C CYS A 38 2.33 0.33 4.82
N GLY A 39 1.18 0.80 4.37
CA GLY A 39 -0.01 0.87 5.21
C GLY A 39 -1.15 0.14 4.53
N ILE A 40 -1.94 -0.59 5.30
CA ILE A 40 -3.10 -1.30 4.78
C ILE A 40 -4.37 -0.59 5.25
N TYR A 41 -5.27 -0.36 4.31
CA TYR A 41 -6.56 0.28 4.55
C TYR A 41 -7.64 -0.65 4.02
N PRO A 42 -8.10 -1.60 4.85
CA PRO A 42 -9.05 -2.59 4.36
C PRO A 42 -10.41 -1.96 4.06
N PRO A 43 -11.27 -2.67 3.33
CA PRO A 43 -12.63 -2.17 3.08
C PRO A 43 -13.40 -2.01 4.38
N GLY A 44 -14.36 -1.14 4.34
CA GLY A 44 -15.15 -0.78 5.50
C GLY A 44 -14.87 0.64 5.92
N LEU A 45 -15.54 1.14 6.94
CA LEU A 45 -15.34 2.48 7.45
C LEU A 45 -15.43 3.55 6.36
N GLY A 46 -16.37 3.39 5.42
CA GLY A 46 -16.53 4.30 4.31
C GLY A 46 -15.66 4.03 3.11
N ARG A 47 -14.80 3.02 3.17
CA ARG A 47 -13.97 2.60 2.05
C ARG A 47 -14.62 1.40 1.35
N ALA A 48 -14.94 1.53 0.08
CA ALA A 48 -15.62 0.47 -0.64
C ALA A 48 -14.71 -0.74 -0.86
N ASN A 49 -13.47 -0.51 -1.26
CA ASN A 49 -12.55 -1.59 -1.63
C ASN A 49 -11.26 -1.60 -0.82
N GLY A 50 -10.99 -0.55 -0.08
CA GLY A 50 -9.72 -0.44 0.61
C GLY A 50 -8.57 -0.18 -0.34
N TRP A 51 -7.39 -0.02 0.20
CA TRP A 51 -6.18 0.17 -0.60
C TRP A 51 -4.96 -0.08 0.28
N VAL A 52 -3.80 -0.10 -0.38
CA VAL A 52 -2.52 -0.22 0.30
C VAL A 52 -1.68 0.99 -0.08
N HIS A 53 -1.14 1.65 0.92
CA HIS A 53 -0.21 2.75 0.71
C HIS A 53 1.21 2.24 0.77
N VAL A 54 2.05 2.66 -0.17
CA VAL A 54 3.48 2.33 -0.16
C VAL A 54 4.29 3.59 -0.40
N ASP A 55 5.46 3.65 0.21
CA ASP A 55 6.39 4.73 -0.05
C ASP A 55 7.83 4.24 0.14
N VAL A 56 8.78 5.08 -0.27
CA VAL A 56 10.19 4.69 -0.33
C VAL A 56 11.03 5.37 0.74
N ARG A 57 10.46 5.66 1.89
CA ARG A 57 11.22 6.23 2.99
C ARG A 57 12.35 5.28 3.42
N LYS A 58 13.35 5.83 4.04
CA LYS A 58 14.51 5.04 4.44
C LYS A 58 14.20 4.08 5.58
N GLU A 59 13.34 4.48 6.48
CA GLU A 59 13.04 3.69 7.67
C GLU A 59 11.82 2.83 7.41
N LYS A 60 11.86 1.63 7.93
CA LYS A 60 10.71 0.73 7.84
C LYS A 60 9.56 1.28 8.67
N SER A 61 8.39 1.35 8.05
CA SER A 61 7.18 1.77 8.74
C SER A 61 6.03 0.92 8.23
N ARG A 62 5.25 0.40 9.17
CA ARG A 62 4.10 -0.43 8.83
C ARG A 62 2.93 0.01 9.71
N TRP A 63 1.76 0.15 9.10
CA TRP A 63 0.59 0.57 9.87
C TRP A 63 -0.67 0.02 9.24
N LYS A 64 -1.75 0.12 10.01
CA LYS A 64 -3.07 -0.30 9.57
C LYS A 64 -4.04 0.85 9.82
N GLY A 65 -4.71 1.23 8.77
CA GLY A 65 -5.68 2.33 8.83
C GLY A 65 -7.08 1.89 9.17
#